data_03fe937fcbaf31d2ef8c0456995927b9
#
_entry.id   03fe937fcbaf31d2ef8c0456995927b9
#
_cell.length_a   1.000
_cell.length_b   1.000
_cell.length_c   1.000
_cell.angle_alpha   90.00
_cell.angle_beta   90.00
_cell.angle_gamma   90.00
#
_symmetry.space_group_name_H-M   'P 1'
#
loop_
_entity.id
_entity.type
_entity.pdbx_description
1 polymer ?
#
loop_
_entity_poly.entity_id
_entity_poly.type
_entity_poly.pdbx_seq_one_letter_code
_entity_poly.pdbx_strand_id
1 'polypeptide(L)'
;MGKVIIFSAPSGSGKTTIVRRLLERYPQFEFSISATSRAPRGQERDGVDYYFLSHGEFMQAVAENRFVEWEEVYKGTCYGTLRSEIEGRMKLGIPVILVIEVEGAGNIKKM
;
A
#
# COMPACT_ATOMS: atom_id res chain seq x y z
N MET A 1 12.91 -5.68 -16.53
CA MET A 1 11.79 -4.79 -16.30
C MET A 1 10.87 -5.39 -15.25
N GLY A 2 10.49 -4.61 -14.27
CA GLY A 2 9.67 -5.11 -13.18
C GLY A 2 8.19 -5.15 -13.51
N LYS A 3 7.46 -5.94 -12.73
CA LYS A 3 6.01 -6.00 -12.80
C LYS A 3 5.41 -5.55 -11.49
N VAL A 4 4.27 -4.88 -11.56
CA VAL A 4 3.50 -4.52 -10.38
C VAL A 4 2.12 -5.15 -10.53
N ILE A 5 1.74 -5.97 -9.56
CA ILE A 5 0.40 -6.56 -9.55
C ILE A 5 -0.35 -5.93 -8.38
N ILE A 6 -1.52 -5.39 -8.67
CA ILE A 6 -2.32 -4.67 -7.70
C ILE A 6 -3.55 -5.49 -7.35
N PHE A 7 -3.74 -5.74 -6.06
CA PHE A 7 -4.92 -6.41 -5.54
C PHE A 7 -5.70 -5.44 -4.68
N SER A 8 -7.02 -5.55 -4.69
CA SER A 8 -7.88 -4.77 -3.82
C SER A 8 -8.41 -5.65 -2.71
N ALA A 9 -8.45 -5.13 -1.49
CA ALA A 9 -8.98 -5.84 -0.35
C ALA A 9 -9.90 -4.91 0.42
N PRO A 10 -11.09 -5.41 0.85
CA PRO A 10 -11.96 -4.59 1.67
C PRO A 10 -11.29 -4.21 2.99
N SER A 11 -11.60 -3.03 3.47
CA SER A 11 -11.06 -2.56 4.74
C SER A 11 -11.41 -3.54 5.85
N GLY A 12 -10.40 -3.94 6.63
CA GLY A 12 -10.61 -4.82 7.76
C GLY A 12 -10.80 -6.28 7.41
N SER A 13 -10.48 -6.71 6.19
CA SER A 13 -10.77 -8.07 5.71
C SER A 13 -9.61 -9.04 5.84
N GLY A 14 -8.62 -8.76 6.68
CA GLY A 14 -7.52 -9.69 6.85
C GLY A 14 -6.45 -9.59 5.77
N LYS A 15 -6.04 -8.39 5.47
CA LYS A 15 -5.03 -8.14 4.45
C LYS A 15 -3.77 -8.97 4.64
N THR A 16 -3.34 -9.17 5.88
CA THR A 16 -2.14 -9.94 6.17
C THR A 16 -2.25 -11.37 5.65
N THR A 17 -3.41 -11.99 5.83
CA THR A 17 -3.65 -13.34 5.33
C THR A 17 -3.59 -13.37 3.80
N ILE A 18 -4.19 -12.37 3.16
CA ILE A 18 -4.20 -12.28 1.70
C ILE A 18 -2.76 -12.14 1.19
N VAL A 19 -1.98 -11.25 1.79
CA VAL A 19 -0.59 -11.03 1.38
C VAL A 19 0.22 -12.32 1.54
N ARG A 20 0.05 -13.00 2.67
CA ARG A 20 0.79 -14.24 2.91
C ARG A 20 0.49 -15.28 1.84
N ARG A 21 -0.78 -15.45 1.50
CA ARG A 21 -1.16 -16.42 0.47
C ARG A 21 -0.61 -16.06 -0.89
N LEU A 22 -0.62 -14.77 -1.22
CA LEU A 22 -0.09 -14.32 -2.50
C LEU A 22 1.42 -14.58 -2.59
N LEU A 23 2.15 -14.32 -1.51
CA LEU A 23 3.59 -14.54 -1.53
C LEU A 23 3.94 -16.03 -1.54
N GLU A 24 3.12 -16.87 -0.93
CA GLU A 24 3.31 -18.31 -1.01
C GLU A 24 3.10 -18.83 -2.42
N ARG A 25 2.10 -18.27 -3.10
CA ARG A 25 1.77 -18.69 -4.46
C ARG A 25 2.74 -18.10 -5.48
N TYR A 26 3.25 -16.92 -5.21
CA TYR A 26 4.16 -16.22 -6.12
C TYR A 26 5.43 -15.82 -5.37
N PRO A 27 6.28 -16.81 -5.05
CA PRO A 27 7.42 -16.55 -4.19
C PRO A 27 8.46 -15.60 -4.77
N GLN A 28 8.43 -15.37 -6.08
CA GLN A 28 9.36 -14.43 -6.70
C GLN A 28 8.95 -12.98 -6.51
N PHE A 29 7.73 -12.72 -6.03
CA PHE A 29 7.24 -11.36 -5.82
C PHE A 29 7.63 -10.85 -4.43
N GLU A 30 7.77 -9.54 -4.33
CA GLU A 30 7.96 -8.89 -3.03
C GLU A 30 6.78 -7.97 -2.77
N PHE A 31 6.41 -7.86 -1.50
CA PHE A 31 5.27 -7.06 -1.09
C PHE A 31 5.70 -5.62 -0.87
N SER A 32 4.97 -4.69 -1.47
CA SER A 32 5.17 -3.27 -1.24
C SER A 32 4.34 -2.82 -0.04
N ILE A 33 4.99 -2.17 0.92
CA ILE A 33 4.30 -1.67 2.10
C ILE A 33 3.79 -0.27 1.80
N SER A 34 2.48 -0.10 1.82
CA SER A 34 1.86 1.19 1.54
C SER A 34 1.89 2.08 2.77
N ALA A 35 1.78 3.39 2.56
CA ALA A 35 1.65 4.35 3.65
C ALA A 35 0.18 4.72 3.81
N THR A 36 -0.19 5.07 5.04
CA THR A 36 -1.55 5.51 5.31
C THR A 36 -1.52 6.58 6.41
N SER A 37 -2.54 7.43 6.40
CA SER A 37 -2.68 8.46 7.42
C SER A 37 -3.63 8.04 8.54
N ARG A 38 -4.15 6.82 8.51
CA ARG A 38 -4.98 6.35 9.62
C ARG A 38 -4.14 5.66 10.68
N ALA A 39 -4.69 5.57 11.88
CA ALA A 39 -4.02 4.87 12.96
C ALA A 39 -4.04 3.36 12.74
N PRO A 40 -3.08 2.62 13.33
CA PRO A 40 -3.10 1.17 13.27
C PRO A 40 -4.37 0.60 13.89
N ARG A 41 -4.83 -0.51 13.34
CA ARG A 41 -5.99 -1.22 13.85
C ARG A 41 -5.55 -2.61 14.32
N GLY A 42 -6.12 -3.05 15.45
CA GLY A 42 -5.85 -4.39 15.96
C GLY A 42 -4.37 -4.64 16.12
N GLN A 43 -3.86 -5.64 15.42
CA GLN A 43 -2.47 -6.04 15.52
C GLN A 43 -1.60 -5.49 14.41
N GLU A 44 -2.07 -4.52 13.67
CA GLU A 44 -1.27 -3.91 12.61
C GLU A 44 -0.04 -3.24 13.17
N ARG A 45 1.06 -3.35 12.45
CA ARG A 45 2.35 -2.80 12.90
C ARG A 45 2.94 -1.88 11.85
N ASP A 46 3.53 -0.78 12.35
CA ASP A 46 4.24 0.14 11.49
C ASP A 46 5.42 -0.54 10.82
N GLY A 47 5.57 -0.31 9.53
CA GLY A 47 6.68 -0.89 8.78
C GLY A 47 6.46 -2.34 8.39
N VAL A 48 5.33 -2.92 8.75
CA VAL A 48 4.99 -4.31 8.42
C VAL A 48 3.72 -4.34 7.59
N ASP A 49 2.63 -3.82 8.16
CA ASP A 49 1.34 -3.79 7.45
C ASP A 49 1.21 -2.52 6.63
N TYR A 50 1.61 -1.41 7.21
CA TYR A 50 1.62 -0.09 6.59
C TYR A 50 2.72 0.73 7.23
N TYR A 51 3.10 1.80 6.56
CA TYR A 51 3.81 2.89 7.22
C TYR A 51 2.73 3.85 7.71
N PHE A 52 2.56 3.94 9.02
CA PHE A 52 1.52 4.77 9.63
C PHE A 52 2.05 6.16 9.87
N LEU A 53 1.51 7.12 9.16
CA LEU A 53 1.93 8.51 9.24
C LEU A 53 0.78 9.34 9.80
N SER A 54 1.10 10.48 10.41
CA SER A 54 0.05 11.44 10.71
C SER A 54 -0.44 12.04 9.39
N HIS A 55 -1.59 12.69 9.43
CA HIS A 55 -2.10 13.35 8.23
C HIS A 55 -1.08 14.39 7.72
N GLY A 56 -0.49 15.16 8.64
CA GLY A 56 0.50 16.15 8.26
C GLY A 56 1.74 15.52 7.62
N GLU A 57 2.22 14.42 8.22
CA GLU A 57 3.37 13.71 7.65
C GLU A 57 3.06 13.16 6.26
N PHE A 58 1.85 12.64 6.09
CA PHE A 58 1.43 12.12 4.80
C PHE A 58 1.42 13.23 3.74
N MET A 59 0.82 14.37 4.08
CA MET A 59 0.75 15.48 3.14
C MET A 59 2.11 16.09 2.87
N GLN A 60 3.02 16.05 3.85
CA GLN A 60 4.39 16.46 3.61
C GLN A 60 5.05 15.56 2.55
N ALA A 61 4.85 14.27 2.67
CA ALA A 61 5.39 13.32 1.68
C ALA A 61 4.80 13.56 0.30
N VAL A 62 3.52 13.93 0.23
CA VAL A 62 2.90 14.31 -1.04
C VAL A 62 3.62 15.51 -1.64
N ALA A 63 3.85 16.54 -0.81
CA ALA A 63 4.50 17.77 -1.28
C ALA A 63 5.92 17.49 -1.74
N GLU A 64 6.59 16.50 -1.15
CA GLU A 64 7.95 16.14 -1.50
C GLU A 64 8.01 15.13 -2.64
N ASN A 65 6.87 14.81 -3.22
CA ASN A 65 6.78 13.89 -4.35
C ASN A 65 7.33 12.49 -4.02
N ARG A 66 7.07 12.04 -2.80
CA ARG A 66 7.55 10.73 -2.35
C ARG A 66 6.65 9.57 -2.75
N PHE A 67 5.44 9.86 -3.22
CA PHE A 67 4.51 8.83 -3.62
C PHE A 67 4.49 8.64 -5.12
N VAL A 68 4.44 7.38 -5.56
CA VAL A 68 4.17 7.08 -6.95
C VAL A 68 2.72 7.44 -7.26
N GLU A 69 1.85 7.14 -6.34
CA GLU A 69 0.44 7.52 -6.41
C GLU A 69 -0.10 7.52 -4.99
N TRP A 70 -1.16 8.29 -4.78
CA TRP A 70 -1.83 8.34 -3.48
C TRP A 70 -3.26 8.77 -3.69
N GLU A 71 -4.10 8.53 -2.68
CA GLU A 71 -5.52 8.83 -2.80
C GLU A 71 -6.13 8.99 -1.41
N GLU A 72 -7.08 9.91 -1.30
CA GLU A 72 -7.89 10.01 -0.10
C GLU A 72 -9.10 9.11 -0.29
N VAL A 73 -9.14 8.01 0.46
CA VAL A 73 -10.18 7.01 0.31
C VAL A 73 -11.48 7.48 0.96
N TYR A 74 -11.36 8.04 2.17
CA TYR A 74 -12.47 8.72 2.80
C TYR A 74 -11.89 9.81 3.68
N LYS A 75 -12.75 10.70 4.14
CA LYS A 75 -12.34 11.97 4.72
C LYS A 75 -11.24 11.80 5.77
N GLY A 76 -10.12 12.43 5.53
CA GLY A 76 -8.99 12.41 6.43
C GLY A 76 -8.15 11.15 6.37
N THR A 77 -8.53 10.16 5.56
CA THR A 77 -7.79 8.91 5.48
C THR A 77 -7.23 8.73 4.09
N CYS A 78 -5.92 8.73 4.01
CA CYS A 78 -5.19 8.63 2.75
C CYS A 78 -4.39 7.34 2.71
N TYR A 79 -4.18 6.83 1.52
CA TYR A 79 -3.29 5.69 1.27
C TYR A 79 -2.41 6.04 0.08
N GLY A 80 -1.18 5.56 0.11
CA GLY A 80 -0.27 5.83 -1.00
C GLY A 80 0.83 4.82 -1.11
N THR A 81 1.44 4.80 -2.29
CA THR A 81 2.54 3.90 -2.59
C THR A 81 3.82 4.72 -2.67
N LEU A 82 4.75 4.44 -1.77
CA LEU A 82 6.00 5.19 -1.71
C LEU A 82 6.91 4.79 -2.86
N ARG A 83 7.57 5.79 -3.44
CA ARG A 83 8.54 5.52 -4.52
C ARG A 83 9.65 4.62 -4.04
N SER A 84 10.08 4.76 -2.78
CA SER A 84 11.15 3.95 -2.24
C SER A 84 10.81 2.47 -2.21
N GLU A 85 9.51 2.13 -2.16
CA GLU A 85 9.08 0.74 -2.16
C GLU A 85 9.09 0.13 -3.55
N ILE A 86 8.88 0.94 -4.56
CA ILE A 86 8.66 0.45 -5.93
C ILE A 86 9.90 0.59 -6.80
N GLU A 87 10.50 1.77 -6.81
CA GLU A 87 11.50 2.10 -7.85
C GLU A 87 12.75 1.25 -7.77
N GLY A 88 13.23 0.98 -6.57
CA GLY A 88 14.42 0.15 -6.41
C GLY A 88 14.18 -1.27 -6.90
N ARG A 89 13.01 -1.82 -6.56
CA ARG A 89 12.66 -3.18 -6.99
C ARG A 89 12.49 -3.26 -8.50
N MET A 90 11.87 -2.25 -9.09
CA MET A 90 11.68 -2.25 -10.53
C MET A 90 12.99 -2.19 -11.28
N LYS A 91 13.96 -1.42 -10.78
CA LYS A 91 15.28 -1.38 -11.38
C LYS A 91 15.97 -2.73 -11.37
N LEU A 92 15.72 -3.52 -10.34
CA LEU A 92 16.32 -4.84 -10.22
C LEU A 92 15.50 -5.92 -10.91
N GLY A 93 14.38 -5.55 -11.51
CA GLY A 93 13.51 -6.53 -12.16
C GLY A 93 12.72 -7.39 -11.21
N ILE A 94 12.58 -6.97 -9.95
CA ILE A 94 11.84 -7.72 -8.94
C ILE A 94 10.36 -7.38 -9.06
N PRO A 95 9.49 -8.38 -9.27
CA PRO A 95 8.05 -8.10 -9.34
C PRO A 95 7.50 -7.78 -7.96
N VAL A 96 6.55 -6.87 -7.92
CA VAL A 96 6.02 -6.32 -6.67
C VAL A 96 4.52 -6.59 -6.58
N ILE A 97 4.08 -7.00 -5.39
CA ILE A 97 2.66 -7.12 -5.08
C ILE A 97 2.28 -5.92 -4.22
N LEU A 98 1.20 -5.27 -4.63
CA LEU A 98 0.65 -4.12 -3.92
C LEU A 98 -0.80 -4.43 -3.60
N VAL A 99 -1.17 -4.29 -2.33
CA VAL A 99 -2.55 -4.52 -1.91
C VAL A 99 -3.15 -3.18 -1.48
N ILE A 100 -4.23 -2.81 -2.13
CA ILE A 100 -4.91 -1.54 -1.88
C ILE A 100 -6.15 -1.82 -1.04
N GLU A 101 -6.25 -1.12 0.08
CA GLU A 101 -7.42 -1.22 0.93
C GLU A 101 -8.51 -0.33 0.37
N VAL A 102 -9.73 -0.87 0.28
CA VAL A 102 -10.86 -0.12 -0.26
C VAL A 102 -11.96 -0.04 0.79
N GLU A 103 -12.72 1.04 0.72
CA GLU A 103 -13.80 1.32 1.64
C GLU A 103 -15.09 0.88 1.00
N GLY A 104 -15.63 -0.26 1.46
CA GLY A 104 -16.88 -0.74 0.93
C GLY A 104 -16.85 -1.03 -0.56
N ALA A 105 -17.93 -1.56 -1.07
CA ALA A 105 -18.01 -1.92 -2.48
C ALA A 105 -18.22 -0.68 -3.32
N GLY A 106 -17.51 -0.60 -4.42
CA GLY A 106 -17.76 0.42 -5.41
C GLY A 106 -17.16 1.77 -5.14
N ASN A 107 -16.35 1.87 -4.10
CA ASN A 107 -15.78 3.16 -3.74
C ASN A 107 -14.34 3.31 -4.21
N ILE A 108 -13.95 2.51 -5.15
CA ILE A 108 -12.60 2.53 -5.67
C ILE A 108 -12.48 3.63 -6.70
N LYS A 109 -11.55 4.53 -6.48
CA LYS A 109 -11.22 5.52 -7.49
C LYS A 109 -10.12 4.99 -8.36
N LYS A 110 -10.13 5.43 -9.59
CA LYS A 110 -9.07 5.05 -10.49
C LYS A 110 -7.77 5.67 -10.07
N MET A 111 -6.77 4.89 -10.18
CA MET A 111 -5.42 5.32 -9.86
C MET A 111 -4.63 5.56 -11.12
#